data_5ac8a6ff71f964ad22d6391ec75155c4
#
_entry.id   5ac8a6ff71f964ad22d6391ec75155c4
#
_cell.length_a   1.000
_cell.length_b   1.000
_cell.length_c   1.000
_cell.angle_alpha   90.00
_cell.angle_beta   90.00
_cell.angle_gamma   90.00
#
_symmetry.space_group_name_H-M   'P 1'
#
loop_
_entity.id
_entity.type
_entity.pdbx_description
1 polymer ?
#
loop_
_entity_poly.entity_id
_entity_poly.type
_entity_poly.pdbx_seq_one_letter_code
_entity_poly.pdbx_strand_id
1 'polypeptide(L)'
;MEMRKLERRGFLKLSAAAAAGAGLVGASALAAEEEKKKRKWYKGLKIGMLPGNLSDEEKFKLAKRCGFDGIDASPMQDHEAARKQAQLARDAGAPIHGLVYGWWPPFTDTRPETVQKSIDSMENALRCAKAMGATTVLLVPTSLNDDFSYADAYKLSQEYVRRLLPAAEETGVVIAIENVWNKFLLSPLEFARYLDEFESPWIRAYFDVGNVIIHGFAQHWIRILGKRIIKLDIKDFKRAGYEWKNVLDGDVNWPEVRKALDEIGFEGFMTAEVGGGDEAYLRDLAGRLDKIIAG
;
A
#
# COMPACT_ATOMS: atom_id res chain seq x y z
N MET A 1 -38.21 63.49 -6.59
CA MET A 1 -37.69 62.14 -6.19
C MET A 1 -37.46 61.31 -7.46
N GLU A 2 -36.18 61.30 -7.91
CA GLU A 2 -35.78 60.84 -9.24
C GLU A 2 -35.73 59.31 -9.32
N MET A 3 -36.39 58.75 -10.33
CA MET A 3 -36.15 57.36 -10.75
C MET A 3 -34.98 57.32 -11.75
N ARG A 4 -33.82 56.79 -11.37
CA ARG A 4 -32.68 56.60 -12.24
C ARG A 4 -32.96 55.48 -13.25
N LYS A 5 -32.76 55.81 -14.51
CA LYS A 5 -32.73 54.88 -15.68
C LYS A 5 -31.60 53.88 -15.53
N LEU A 6 -31.89 52.61 -15.55
CA LEU A 6 -30.93 51.55 -15.69
C LEU A 6 -30.45 51.48 -17.14
N GLU A 7 -29.18 51.73 -17.36
CA GLU A 7 -28.57 51.80 -18.70
C GLU A 7 -28.33 50.37 -19.27
N ARG A 8 -28.54 50.26 -20.59
CA ARG A 8 -28.35 49.04 -21.42
C ARG A 8 -26.90 48.48 -21.41
N ARG A 9 -25.96 49.09 -20.74
CA ARG A 9 -24.55 48.67 -20.64
C ARG A 9 -24.30 47.52 -19.63
N GLY A 10 -25.25 47.19 -18.76
CA GLY A 10 -25.15 46.10 -17.81
C GLY A 10 -25.35 44.68 -18.40
N PHE A 11 -26.11 44.59 -19.51
CA PHE A 11 -26.50 43.31 -20.09
C PHE A 11 -25.35 42.67 -20.92
N LEU A 12 -24.45 43.47 -21.49
CA LEU A 12 -23.29 42.95 -22.24
C LEU A 12 -22.12 42.51 -21.38
N LYS A 13 -22.08 42.85 -20.09
CA LYS A 13 -21.06 42.37 -19.16
C LYS A 13 -21.41 41.00 -18.53
N LEU A 14 -22.67 40.62 -18.47
CA LEU A 14 -23.08 39.27 -17.99
C LEU A 14 -22.84 38.18 -19.02
N SER A 15 -22.91 38.47 -20.32
CA SER A 15 -22.66 37.46 -21.36
C SER A 15 -21.17 37.14 -21.56
N ALA A 16 -20.25 38.06 -21.21
CA ALA A 16 -18.83 37.77 -21.24
C ALA A 16 -18.31 36.93 -20.05
N ALA A 17 -18.99 37.02 -18.89
CA ALA A 17 -18.66 36.22 -17.72
C ALA A 17 -19.11 34.75 -17.85
N ALA A 18 -20.23 34.49 -18.58
CA ALA A 18 -20.70 33.14 -18.83
C ALA A 18 -19.79 32.34 -19.80
N ALA A 19 -19.20 33.03 -20.81
CA ALA A 19 -18.27 32.40 -21.74
C ALA A 19 -16.89 32.11 -21.12
N ALA A 20 -16.42 32.90 -20.15
CA ALA A 20 -15.20 32.68 -19.42
C ALA A 20 -15.35 31.52 -18.39
N GLY A 21 -16.54 31.34 -17.81
CA GLY A 21 -16.82 30.23 -16.89
C GLY A 21 -16.82 28.86 -17.57
N ALA A 22 -17.35 28.75 -18.79
CA ALA A 22 -17.36 27.50 -19.54
C ALA A 22 -15.94 27.08 -20.01
N GLY A 23 -15.07 28.05 -20.32
CA GLY A 23 -13.66 27.79 -20.68
C GLY A 23 -12.82 27.30 -19.50
N LEU A 24 -13.07 27.82 -18.29
CA LEU A 24 -12.35 27.41 -17.07
C LEU A 24 -12.76 26.01 -16.60
N VAL A 25 -14.03 25.63 -16.75
CA VAL A 25 -14.51 24.27 -16.42
C VAL A 25 -13.94 23.24 -17.40
N GLY A 26 -13.86 23.58 -18.70
CA GLY A 26 -13.24 22.71 -19.70
C GLY A 26 -11.73 22.55 -19.51
N ALA A 27 -11.00 23.62 -19.19
CA ALA A 27 -9.58 23.57 -18.89
C ALA A 27 -9.27 22.79 -17.60
N SER A 28 -10.11 22.93 -16.57
CA SER A 28 -9.98 22.17 -15.33
C SER A 28 -10.25 20.67 -15.54
N ALA A 29 -11.23 20.31 -16.38
CA ALA A 29 -11.52 18.92 -16.71
C ALA A 29 -10.39 18.28 -17.54
N LEU A 30 -9.83 19.01 -18.51
CA LEU A 30 -8.69 18.57 -19.31
C LEU A 30 -7.43 18.42 -18.47
N ALA A 31 -7.15 19.35 -17.54
CA ALA A 31 -6.04 19.24 -16.60
C ALA A 31 -6.21 18.05 -15.64
N ALA A 32 -7.42 17.79 -15.18
CA ALA A 32 -7.72 16.61 -14.35
C ALA A 32 -7.59 15.31 -15.15
N GLU A 33 -7.88 15.30 -16.45
CA GLU A 33 -7.64 14.14 -17.33
C GLU A 33 -6.16 13.94 -17.66
N GLU A 34 -5.38 15.01 -17.81
CA GLU A 34 -3.92 14.94 -17.97
C GLU A 34 -3.21 14.49 -16.67
N GLU A 35 -3.68 14.91 -15.50
CA GLU A 35 -3.18 14.39 -14.22
C GLU A 35 -3.50 12.90 -14.05
N LYS A 36 -4.70 12.44 -14.46
CA LYS A 36 -5.04 11.01 -14.48
C LYS A 36 -4.09 10.18 -15.36
N LYS A 37 -3.57 10.75 -16.46
CA LYS A 37 -2.56 10.09 -17.32
C LYS A 37 -1.16 9.98 -16.68
N LYS A 38 -0.90 10.68 -15.58
CA LYS A 38 0.42 10.72 -14.91
C LYS A 38 0.50 9.88 -13.65
N ARG A 39 -0.59 9.18 -13.23
CA ARG A 39 -0.54 8.33 -12.04
C ARG A 39 0.50 7.23 -12.22
N LYS A 40 1.40 7.13 -11.26
CA LYS A 40 2.38 6.04 -11.18
C LYS A 40 1.90 5.00 -10.14
N TRP A 41 0.76 4.41 -10.41
CA TRP A 41 0.19 3.33 -9.61
C TRP A 41 0.36 2.02 -10.35
N TYR A 42 1.01 1.07 -9.71
CA TYR A 42 1.37 -0.22 -10.29
C TYR A 42 0.58 -1.34 -9.62
N LYS A 43 0.16 -2.31 -10.39
CA LYS A 43 -0.55 -3.48 -9.89
C LYS A 43 0.44 -4.54 -9.43
N GLY A 44 0.46 -4.83 -8.12
CA GLY A 44 1.22 -5.94 -7.54
C GLY A 44 0.32 -7.10 -7.14
N LEU A 45 0.92 -8.27 -6.92
CA LEU A 45 0.29 -9.37 -6.21
C LEU A 45 1.33 -10.09 -5.35
N LYS A 46 0.84 -10.77 -4.29
CA LYS A 46 1.72 -11.61 -3.45
C LYS A 46 2.01 -12.93 -4.17
N ILE A 47 3.27 -13.39 -4.13
CA ILE A 47 3.71 -14.61 -4.83
C ILE A 47 2.88 -15.84 -4.46
N GLY A 48 2.39 -15.91 -3.21
CA GLY A 48 1.54 -16.99 -2.72
C GLY A 48 0.15 -17.07 -3.36
N MET A 49 -0.29 -16.04 -4.09
CA MET A 49 -1.56 -16.05 -4.84
C MET A 49 -1.46 -16.78 -6.18
N LEU A 50 -0.23 -17.02 -6.65
CA LEU A 50 0.04 -17.76 -7.88
C LEU A 50 -0.04 -19.28 -7.64
N PRO A 51 -0.48 -20.09 -8.64
CA PRO A 51 -0.62 -21.53 -8.46
C PRO A 51 0.67 -22.20 -7.98
N GLY A 52 0.57 -23.00 -6.89
CA GLY A 52 1.72 -23.58 -6.21
C GLY A 52 2.46 -24.65 -7.01
N ASN A 53 1.81 -25.25 -8.02
CA ASN A 53 2.38 -26.28 -8.90
C ASN A 53 3.24 -25.72 -10.04
N LEU A 54 3.30 -24.40 -10.22
CA LEU A 54 4.12 -23.76 -11.24
C LEU A 54 5.52 -23.49 -10.70
N SER A 55 6.52 -23.56 -11.59
CA SER A 55 7.87 -23.03 -11.33
C SER A 55 7.84 -21.51 -11.16
N ASP A 56 8.88 -20.93 -10.56
CA ASP A 56 8.98 -19.48 -10.38
C ASP A 56 8.90 -18.74 -11.73
N GLU A 57 9.57 -19.21 -12.75
CA GLU A 57 9.52 -18.63 -14.10
C GLU A 57 8.10 -18.63 -14.66
N GLU A 58 7.37 -19.73 -14.54
CA GLU A 58 5.98 -19.82 -14.98
C GLU A 58 5.05 -18.91 -14.19
N LYS A 59 5.26 -18.81 -12.87
CA LYS A 59 4.52 -17.89 -12.00
C LYS A 59 4.69 -16.43 -12.44
N PHE A 60 5.91 -15.97 -12.66
CA PHE A 60 6.17 -14.60 -13.08
C PHE A 60 5.62 -14.28 -14.47
N LYS A 61 5.77 -15.21 -15.43
CA LYS A 61 5.15 -15.10 -16.74
C LYS A 61 3.62 -15.05 -16.65
N LEU A 62 3.02 -15.85 -15.79
CA LEU A 62 1.57 -15.84 -15.55
C LEU A 62 1.12 -14.50 -14.97
N ALA A 63 1.79 -13.99 -13.94
CA ALA A 63 1.48 -12.69 -13.36
C ALA A 63 1.50 -11.58 -14.41
N LYS A 64 2.54 -11.53 -15.24
CA LYS A 64 2.64 -10.55 -16.33
C LYS A 64 1.54 -10.70 -17.37
N ARG A 65 1.24 -11.92 -17.81
CA ARG A 65 0.13 -12.17 -18.77
C ARG A 65 -1.23 -11.79 -18.22
N CYS A 66 -1.43 -11.87 -16.90
CA CYS A 66 -2.66 -11.42 -16.23
C CYS A 66 -2.73 -9.91 -16.07
N GLY A 67 -1.64 -9.17 -16.33
CA GLY A 67 -1.63 -7.71 -16.29
C GLY A 67 -1.08 -7.11 -14.98
N PHE A 68 -0.35 -7.88 -14.18
CA PHE A 68 0.36 -7.36 -13.01
C PHE A 68 1.73 -6.78 -13.40
N ASP A 69 2.16 -5.76 -12.66
CA ASP A 69 3.40 -5.02 -12.90
C ASP A 69 4.55 -5.47 -12.02
N GLY A 70 4.25 -6.21 -10.94
CA GLY A 70 5.27 -6.72 -10.03
C GLY A 70 4.73 -7.64 -8.94
N ILE A 71 5.68 -8.20 -8.18
CA ILE A 71 5.43 -9.25 -7.19
C ILE A 71 5.96 -8.82 -5.82
N ASP A 72 5.20 -9.09 -4.76
CA ASP A 72 5.71 -9.19 -3.40
C ASP A 72 6.05 -10.66 -3.11
N ALA A 73 7.33 -10.93 -2.84
CA ALA A 73 7.86 -12.27 -2.60
C ALA A 73 8.12 -12.52 -1.10
N SER A 74 8.58 -13.72 -0.77
CA SER A 74 9.01 -14.06 0.59
C SER A 74 10.53 -13.91 0.72
N PRO A 75 11.06 -13.55 1.91
CA PRO A 75 12.49 -13.56 2.17
C PRO A 75 13.08 -14.97 2.04
N MET A 76 14.31 -15.04 1.57
CA MET A 76 15.10 -16.27 1.45
C MET A 76 16.39 -16.16 2.27
N GLN A 77 16.90 -17.29 2.78
CA GLN A 77 18.21 -17.33 3.45
C GLN A 77 19.36 -17.35 2.44
N ASP A 78 19.18 -18.05 1.33
CA ASP A 78 20.15 -18.09 0.23
C ASP A 78 19.96 -16.87 -0.69
N HIS A 79 20.82 -15.87 -0.54
CA HIS A 79 20.75 -14.65 -1.34
C HIS A 79 21.20 -14.85 -2.80
N GLU A 80 21.90 -15.94 -3.12
CA GLU A 80 22.18 -16.25 -4.53
C GLU A 80 20.95 -16.82 -5.21
N ALA A 81 20.25 -17.74 -4.57
CA ALA A 81 18.95 -18.20 -5.03
C ALA A 81 17.96 -17.04 -5.14
N ALA A 82 17.97 -16.10 -4.19
CA ALA A 82 17.15 -14.90 -4.25
C ALA A 82 17.44 -14.03 -5.48
N ARG A 83 18.71 -13.81 -5.81
CA ARG A 83 19.10 -13.09 -7.05
C ARG A 83 18.61 -13.80 -8.32
N LYS A 84 18.72 -15.14 -8.35
CA LYS A 84 18.23 -15.95 -9.49
C LYS A 84 16.71 -15.82 -9.65
N GLN A 85 15.96 -15.95 -8.57
CA GLN A 85 14.50 -15.76 -8.59
C GLN A 85 14.11 -14.35 -9.08
N ALA A 86 14.77 -13.32 -8.56
CA ALA A 86 14.53 -11.95 -8.99
C ALA A 86 14.91 -11.70 -10.45
N GLN A 87 15.92 -12.39 -10.99
CA GLN A 87 16.24 -12.31 -12.42
C GLN A 87 15.13 -12.90 -13.27
N LEU A 88 14.61 -14.07 -12.92
CA LEU A 88 13.47 -14.69 -13.61
C LEU A 88 12.23 -13.77 -13.61
N ALA A 89 11.98 -13.07 -12.48
CA ALA A 89 10.89 -12.12 -12.35
C ALA A 89 11.08 -10.90 -13.29
N ARG A 90 12.29 -10.35 -13.35
CA ARG A 90 12.61 -9.25 -14.28
C ARG A 90 12.49 -9.68 -15.74
N ASP A 91 13.01 -10.83 -16.11
CA ASP A 91 12.97 -11.35 -17.46
C ASP A 91 11.52 -11.62 -17.94
N ALA A 92 10.65 -12.01 -17.00
CA ALA A 92 9.21 -12.13 -17.23
C ALA A 92 8.45 -10.79 -17.32
N GLY A 93 9.08 -9.66 -16.92
CA GLY A 93 8.46 -8.34 -16.89
C GLY A 93 7.52 -8.13 -15.70
N ALA A 94 7.67 -8.91 -14.62
CA ALA A 94 6.95 -8.76 -13.36
C ALA A 94 7.97 -8.79 -12.18
N PRO A 95 8.81 -7.74 -12.03
CA PRO A 95 9.89 -7.72 -11.06
C PRO A 95 9.38 -7.85 -9.62
N ILE A 96 10.23 -8.40 -8.74
CA ILE A 96 9.97 -8.40 -7.31
C ILE A 96 10.23 -6.98 -6.79
N HIS A 97 9.18 -6.33 -6.27
CA HIS A 97 9.24 -4.94 -5.79
C HIS A 97 9.23 -4.82 -4.27
N GLY A 98 8.89 -5.89 -3.56
CA GLY A 98 8.86 -5.96 -2.11
C GLY A 98 8.95 -7.38 -1.60
N LEU A 99 9.26 -7.50 -0.30
CA LEU A 99 9.20 -8.76 0.41
C LEU A 99 8.18 -8.68 1.54
N VAL A 100 7.50 -9.78 1.79
CA VAL A 100 6.61 -9.95 2.94
C VAL A 100 7.34 -10.77 4.00
N TYR A 101 7.84 -10.10 5.04
CA TYR A 101 8.35 -10.76 6.23
C TYR A 101 7.19 -11.20 7.14
N GLY A 102 6.23 -10.28 7.37
CA GLY A 102 5.00 -10.55 8.10
C GLY A 102 5.19 -10.63 9.62
N TRP A 103 4.65 -11.69 10.22
CA TRP A 103 4.36 -11.80 11.65
C TRP A 103 5.39 -12.58 12.48
N TRP A 104 6.31 -13.29 11.88
CA TRP A 104 7.14 -14.25 12.59
C TRP A 104 8.63 -13.93 12.51
N PRO A 105 9.35 -14.09 13.63
CA PRO A 105 8.90 -14.23 15.02
C PRO A 105 8.39 -12.89 15.58
N PRO A 106 7.50 -12.91 16.62
CA PRO A 106 6.88 -11.69 17.14
C PRO A 106 7.89 -10.80 17.88
N PHE A 107 7.83 -9.48 17.60
CA PHE A 107 8.70 -8.48 18.27
C PHE A 107 8.23 -8.10 19.68
N THR A 108 7.24 -8.76 20.25
CA THR A 108 6.74 -8.54 21.63
C THR A 108 7.23 -9.59 22.61
N ASP A 109 8.09 -10.50 22.21
CA ASP A 109 8.70 -11.45 23.14
C ASP A 109 9.75 -10.74 24.00
N THR A 110 9.81 -11.08 25.28
CA THR A 110 10.81 -10.52 26.21
C THR A 110 12.03 -11.40 26.40
N ARG A 111 12.00 -12.63 25.86
CA ARG A 111 13.14 -13.55 25.89
C ARG A 111 14.23 -13.07 24.95
N PRO A 112 15.45 -12.75 25.46
CA PRO A 112 16.50 -12.15 24.63
C PRO A 112 16.84 -12.96 23.38
N GLU A 113 16.84 -14.29 23.46
CA GLU A 113 17.12 -15.17 22.34
C GLU A 113 16.04 -15.12 21.25
N THR A 114 14.77 -14.96 21.62
CA THR A 114 13.65 -14.81 20.65
C THR A 114 13.73 -13.46 19.98
N VAL A 115 13.96 -12.41 20.74
CA VAL A 115 14.14 -11.05 20.21
C VAL A 115 15.31 -11.00 19.23
N GLN A 116 16.48 -11.59 19.61
CA GLN A 116 17.64 -11.58 18.75
C GLN A 116 17.38 -12.34 17.44
N LYS A 117 16.75 -13.52 17.49
CA LYS A 117 16.33 -14.26 16.28
C LYS A 117 15.41 -13.45 15.38
N SER A 118 14.49 -12.67 15.96
CA SER A 118 13.59 -11.78 15.19
C SER A 118 14.38 -10.71 14.44
N ILE A 119 15.34 -10.09 15.13
CA ILE A 119 16.20 -9.06 14.55
C ILE A 119 17.07 -9.65 13.45
N ASP A 120 17.78 -10.75 13.71
CA ASP A 120 18.65 -11.41 12.73
C ASP A 120 17.85 -11.83 11.48
N SER A 121 16.63 -12.34 11.68
CA SER A 121 15.74 -12.76 10.59
C SER A 121 15.26 -11.58 9.76
N MET A 122 14.91 -10.46 10.40
CA MET A 122 14.49 -9.26 9.69
C MET A 122 15.64 -8.56 8.97
N GLU A 123 16.85 -8.53 9.56
CA GLU A 123 18.05 -8.06 8.88
C GLU A 123 18.37 -8.92 7.65
N ASN A 124 18.22 -10.25 7.76
CA ASN A 124 18.34 -11.14 6.61
C ASN A 124 17.32 -10.78 5.53
N ALA A 125 16.06 -10.48 5.90
CA ALA A 125 15.02 -10.07 4.95
C ALA A 125 15.38 -8.76 4.24
N LEU A 126 15.96 -7.77 4.92
CA LEU A 126 16.44 -6.53 4.32
C LEU A 126 17.58 -6.79 3.31
N ARG A 127 18.57 -7.62 3.69
CA ARG A 127 19.66 -8.00 2.77
C ARG A 127 19.16 -8.83 1.58
N CYS A 128 18.19 -9.70 1.80
CA CYS A 128 17.53 -10.46 0.73
C CYS A 128 16.77 -9.53 -0.22
N ALA A 129 16.03 -8.54 0.30
CA ALA A 129 15.34 -7.54 -0.50
C ALA A 129 16.32 -6.77 -1.40
N LYS A 130 17.45 -6.30 -0.84
CA LYS A 130 18.53 -5.68 -1.63
C LYS A 130 19.04 -6.62 -2.72
N ALA A 131 19.28 -7.90 -2.41
CA ALA A 131 19.76 -8.90 -3.38
C ALA A 131 18.75 -9.13 -4.51
N MET A 132 17.46 -9.05 -4.23
CA MET A 132 16.39 -9.17 -5.22
C MET A 132 16.12 -7.86 -6.00
N GLY A 133 16.60 -6.71 -5.54
CA GLY A 133 16.29 -5.39 -6.08
C GLY A 133 14.93 -4.86 -5.62
N ALA A 134 14.38 -5.44 -4.55
CA ALA A 134 13.16 -4.95 -3.91
C ALA A 134 13.47 -3.73 -3.01
N THR A 135 12.49 -2.84 -2.88
CA THR A 135 12.67 -1.56 -2.17
C THR A 135 12.05 -1.54 -0.77
N THR A 136 11.25 -2.55 -0.43
CA THR A 136 10.52 -2.61 0.85
C THR A 136 10.50 -4.03 1.41
N VAL A 137 10.47 -4.12 2.75
CA VAL A 137 10.10 -5.33 3.48
C VAL A 137 8.92 -5.01 4.37
N LEU A 138 7.80 -5.72 4.19
CA LEU A 138 6.62 -5.61 5.03
C LEU A 138 6.89 -6.24 6.38
N LEU A 139 6.62 -5.50 7.45
CA LEU A 139 6.75 -5.94 8.84
C LEU A 139 5.45 -5.68 9.61
N VAL A 140 4.95 -6.70 10.31
CA VAL A 140 3.98 -6.56 11.38
C VAL A 140 4.76 -6.48 12.70
N PRO A 141 4.82 -5.30 13.37
CA PRO A 141 5.81 -5.06 14.42
C PRO A 141 5.50 -5.77 15.74
N THR A 142 4.25 -6.18 15.96
CA THR A 142 3.83 -6.86 17.17
C THR A 142 2.45 -7.49 17.01
N SER A 143 2.08 -8.36 17.97
CA SER A 143 0.73 -8.90 18.13
C SER A 143 0.41 -8.93 19.62
N LEU A 144 -0.71 -8.32 20.03
CA LEU A 144 -1.10 -8.26 21.45
C LEU A 144 -1.84 -9.51 21.90
N ASN A 145 -1.61 -9.89 23.14
CA ASN A 145 -2.33 -10.91 23.87
C ASN A 145 -2.58 -10.43 25.32
N ASP A 146 -3.16 -11.28 26.17
CA ASP A 146 -3.51 -10.91 27.54
C ASP A 146 -2.27 -10.72 28.45
N ASP A 147 -1.12 -11.27 28.08
CA ASP A 147 0.11 -11.24 28.87
C ASP A 147 0.96 -9.99 28.61
N PHE A 148 0.59 -9.16 27.62
CA PHE A 148 1.39 -8.05 27.18
C PHE A 148 0.58 -6.77 27.12
N SER A 149 0.92 -5.76 27.93
CA SER A 149 0.22 -4.47 27.92
C SER A 149 0.44 -3.74 26.58
N TYR A 150 -0.58 -2.99 26.16
CA TYR A 150 -0.50 -2.16 24.96
C TYR A 150 0.68 -1.18 24.99
N ALA A 151 0.91 -0.55 26.16
CA ALA A 151 1.99 0.41 26.34
C ALA A 151 3.37 -0.24 26.23
N ASP A 152 3.55 -1.43 26.81
CA ASP A 152 4.81 -2.19 26.71
C ASP A 152 5.05 -2.65 25.27
N ALA A 153 4.00 -3.15 24.59
CA ALA A 153 4.09 -3.54 23.19
C ALA A 153 4.49 -2.36 22.30
N TYR A 154 3.90 -1.18 22.52
CA TYR A 154 4.24 0.03 21.79
C TYR A 154 5.74 0.39 21.97
N LYS A 155 6.19 0.44 23.23
CA LYS A 155 7.57 0.77 23.57
C LYS A 155 8.57 -0.24 23.02
N LEU A 156 8.33 -1.54 23.27
CA LEU A 156 9.26 -2.60 22.88
C LEU A 156 9.32 -2.79 21.37
N SER A 157 8.18 -2.72 20.69
CA SER A 157 8.20 -2.81 19.22
C SER A 157 9.01 -1.68 18.58
N GLN A 158 8.89 -0.46 19.11
CA GLN A 158 9.73 0.65 18.67
C GLN A 158 11.21 0.44 18.97
N GLU A 159 11.55 -0.03 20.17
CA GLU A 159 12.94 -0.33 20.55
C GLU A 159 13.56 -1.34 19.59
N TYR A 160 12.86 -2.44 19.32
CA TYR A 160 13.38 -3.51 18.45
C TYR A 160 13.44 -3.09 16.98
N VAL A 161 12.44 -2.37 16.49
CA VAL A 161 12.48 -1.84 15.11
C VAL A 161 13.59 -0.82 14.93
N ARG A 162 13.90 0.01 15.95
CA ARG A 162 15.06 0.93 15.89
C ARG A 162 16.39 0.21 15.71
N ARG A 163 16.55 -1.00 16.26
CA ARG A 163 17.77 -1.82 16.07
C ARG A 163 17.97 -2.25 14.62
N LEU A 164 16.93 -2.25 13.79
CA LEU A 164 16.96 -2.59 12.36
C LEU A 164 17.35 -1.41 11.46
N LEU A 165 17.32 -0.17 11.97
CA LEU A 165 17.59 1.02 11.16
C LEU A 165 18.97 1.01 10.48
N PRO A 166 20.07 0.58 11.13
CA PRO A 166 21.38 0.49 10.46
C PRO A 166 21.35 -0.45 9.26
N ALA A 167 20.66 -1.59 9.35
CA ALA A 167 20.55 -2.53 8.25
C ALA A 167 19.64 -2.01 7.13
N ALA A 168 18.56 -1.29 7.46
CA ALA A 168 17.70 -0.65 6.49
C ALA A 168 18.47 0.45 5.70
N GLU A 169 19.27 1.25 6.38
CA GLU A 169 20.10 2.29 5.76
C GLU A 169 21.21 1.68 4.88
N GLU A 170 21.94 0.66 5.38
CA GLU A 170 22.97 -0.05 4.62
C GLU A 170 22.42 -0.69 3.34
N THR A 171 21.22 -1.24 3.43
CA THR A 171 20.58 -1.91 2.29
C THR A 171 19.87 -0.96 1.34
N GLY A 172 19.46 0.21 1.81
CA GLY A 172 18.59 1.13 1.09
C GLY A 172 17.16 0.61 0.96
N VAL A 173 16.73 -0.28 1.88
CA VAL A 173 15.42 -0.94 1.85
C VAL A 173 14.56 -0.41 2.99
N VAL A 174 13.34 0.00 2.68
CA VAL A 174 12.37 0.54 3.65
C VAL A 174 11.70 -0.60 4.41
N ILE A 175 11.66 -0.49 5.74
CA ILE A 175 10.79 -1.31 6.60
C ILE A 175 9.40 -0.71 6.55
N ALA A 176 8.47 -1.41 5.93
CA ALA A 176 7.10 -0.95 5.72
C ALA A 176 6.16 -1.63 6.74
N ILE A 177 5.73 -0.85 7.73
CA ILE A 177 4.85 -1.32 8.81
C ILE A 177 3.43 -1.47 8.29
N GLU A 178 2.81 -2.63 8.55
CA GLU A 178 1.44 -2.92 8.13
C GLU A 178 0.43 -2.80 9.29
N ASN A 179 -0.73 -2.21 9.00
CA ASN A 179 -1.91 -2.26 9.85
C ASN A 179 -2.68 -3.56 9.63
N VAL A 180 -2.70 -4.42 10.63
CA VAL A 180 -3.36 -5.74 10.59
C VAL A 180 -4.28 -5.96 11.80
N TRP A 181 -4.97 -7.09 11.86
CA TRP A 181 -5.84 -7.43 12.99
C TRP A 181 -5.04 -8.05 14.17
N ASN A 182 -4.04 -7.33 14.65
CA ASN A 182 -3.16 -7.71 15.75
C ASN A 182 -3.47 -6.98 17.07
N LYS A 183 -4.59 -6.24 17.13
CA LYS A 183 -5.01 -5.40 18.27
C LYS A 183 -4.04 -4.25 18.57
N PHE A 184 -3.22 -3.85 17.60
CA PHE A 184 -2.19 -2.81 17.72
C PHE A 184 -2.31 -1.78 16.59
N LEU A 185 -1.95 -0.53 16.85
CA LEU A 185 -2.08 0.61 15.92
C LEU A 185 -3.52 0.76 15.40
N LEU A 186 -4.47 0.87 16.34
CA LEU A 186 -5.91 0.79 16.07
C LEU A 186 -6.51 2.08 15.48
N SER A 187 -5.74 3.15 15.38
CA SER A 187 -6.21 4.40 14.78
C SER A 187 -5.17 5.00 13.82
N PRO A 188 -5.60 5.77 12.81
CA PRO A 188 -4.66 6.41 11.89
C PRO A 188 -3.78 7.47 12.55
N LEU A 189 -4.27 8.13 13.60
CA LEU A 189 -3.50 9.12 14.36
C LEU A 189 -2.37 8.45 15.13
N GLU A 190 -2.65 7.32 15.77
CA GLU A 190 -1.66 6.53 16.47
C GLU A 190 -0.64 5.93 15.49
N PHE A 191 -1.09 5.38 14.37
CA PHE A 191 -0.19 4.81 13.38
C PHE A 191 0.73 5.88 12.78
N ALA A 192 0.21 7.06 12.46
CA ALA A 192 1.03 8.18 11.98
C ALA A 192 2.08 8.57 13.03
N ARG A 193 1.69 8.71 14.32
CA ARG A 193 2.60 9.01 15.41
C ARG A 193 3.66 7.95 15.60
N TYR A 194 3.28 6.67 15.59
CA TYR A 194 4.20 5.53 15.70
C TYR A 194 5.31 5.59 14.66
N LEU A 195 4.97 5.90 13.41
CA LEU A 195 5.92 6.03 12.32
C LEU A 195 6.82 7.26 12.48
N ASP A 196 6.25 8.41 12.86
CA ASP A 196 6.98 9.66 13.00
C ASP A 196 8.02 9.63 14.14
N GLU A 197 7.71 8.92 15.23
CA GLU A 197 8.60 8.78 16.39
C GLU A 197 9.92 8.06 16.06
N PHE A 198 10.03 7.38 14.93
CA PHE A 198 11.32 6.83 14.46
C PHE A 198 12.27 7.91 13.93
N GLU A 199 11.75 9.04 13.46
CA GLU A 199 12.53 10.13 12.84
C GLU A 199 13.44 9.64 11.71
N SER A 200 12.98 8.65 10.94
CA SER A 200 13.76 7.96 9.91
C SER A 200 12.98 7.79 8.61
N PRO A 201 13.60 8.02 7.45
CA PRO A 201 12.97 7.77 6.16
C PRO A 201 12.83 6.26 5.86
N TRP A 202 13.49 5.39 6.63
CA TRP A 202 13.51 3.95 6.44
C TRP A 202 12.36 3.21 7.11
N ILE A 203 11.50 3.92 7.87
CA ILE A 203 10.27 3.37 8.45
C ILE A 203 9.08 4.08 7.83
N ARG A 204 8.21 3.33 7.14
CA ARG A 204 7.05 3.86 6.42
C ARG A 204 5.84 2.95 6.61
N ALA A 205 4.67 3.38 6.11
CA ALA A 205 3.46 2.57 6.14
C ALA A 205 3.34 1.69 4.89
N TYR A 206 3.10 0.41 5.12
CA TYR A 206 2.44 -0.47 4.17
C TYR A 206 0.96 -0.48 4.54
N PHE A 207 0.15 0.35 3.91
CA PHE A 207 -1.23 0.54 4.34
C PHE A 207 -2.15 -0.51 3.70
N ASP A 208 -2.77 -1.34 4.55
CA ASP A 208 -3.82 -2.24 4.13
C ASP A 208 -5.18 -1.54 4.16
N VAL A 209 -5.82 -1.46 2.99
CA VAL A 209 -7.10 -0.76 2.78
C VAL A 209 -8.26 -1.54 3.39
N GLY A 210 -8.26 -2.86 3.29
CA GLY A 210 -9.34 -3.73 3.75
C GLY A 210 -9.36 -3.93 5.26
N ASN A 211 -8.20 -4.02 5.90
CA ASN A 211 -8.08 -4.29 7.34
C ASN A 211 -8.80 -3.26 8.21
N VAL A 212 -8.93 -2.02 7.75
CA VAL A 212 -9.58 -0.95 8.53
C VAL A 212 -11.10 -0.89 8.35
N ILE A 213 -11.66 -1.60 7.37
CA ILE A 213 -13.08 -1.48 7.02
C ILE A 213 -13.98 -1.95 8.14
N ILE A 214 -13.56 -2.91 8.93
CA ILE A 214 -14.36 -3.42 10.04
C ILE A 214 -14.76 -2.34 11.07
N HIS A 215 -13.90 -1.36 11.31
CA HIS A 215 -14.11 -0.33 12.34
C HIS A 215 -13.81 1.10 11.87
N GLY A 216 -13.56 1.31 10.56
CA GLY A 216 -13.17 2.61 10.03
C GLY A 216 -13.49 2.81 8.55
N PHE A 217 -12.85 3.83 8.00
CA PHE A 217 -12.99 4.24 6.60
C PHE A 217 -11.58 4.47 6.02
N ALA A 218 -11.20 3.66 5.04
CA ALA A 218 -9.84 3.65 4.49
C ALA A 218 -9.39 5.03 3.98
N GLN A 219 -10.27 5.79 3.34
CA GLN A 219 -9.98 7.14 2.83
C GLN A 219 -9.60 8.13 3.94
N HIS A 220 -10.11 7.96 5.17
CA HIS A 220 -9.71 8.81 6.30
C HIS A 220 -8.29 8.45 6.78
N TRP A 221 -7.97 7.17 6.82
CA TRP A 221 -6.62 6.69 7.16
C TRP A 221 -5.59 7.19 6.15
N ILE A 222 -5.89 7.09 4.85
CA ILE A 222 -5.02 7.53 3.77
C ILE A 222 -4.68 9.01 3.93
N ARG A 223 -5.68 9.88 4.16
CA ARG A 223 -5.47 11.33 4.34
C ARG A 223 -4.61 11.66 5.56
N ILE A 224 -4.79 10.94 6.67
CA ILE A 224 -4.01 11.14 7.91
C ILE A 224 -2.58 10.62 7.76
N LEU A 225 -2.41 9.42 7.21
CA LEU A 225 -1.09 8.84 6.97
C LEU A 225 -0.30 9.63 5.92
N GLY A 226 -0.98 10.16 4.91
CA GLY A 226 -0.38 11.01 3.91
C GLY A 226 0.84 10.39 3.24
N LYS A 227 1.91 11.15 3.13
CA LYS A 227 3.17 10.71 2.50
C LYS A 227 3.92 9.61 3.27
N ARG A 228 3.45 9.17 4.42
CA ARG A 228 4.01 8.01 5.14
C ARG A 228 3.71 6.71 4.42
N ILE A 229 2.66 6.66 3.60
CA ILE A 229 2.31 5.48 2.81
C ILE A 229 3.33 5.29 1.69
N ILE A 230 4.00 4.13 1.66
CA ILE A 230 4.94 3.73 0.59
C ILE A 230 4.34 2.67 -0.33
N LYS A 231 3.45 1.83 0.20
CA LYS A 231 2.74 0.76 -0.50
C LYS A 231 1.34 0.55 0.05
N LEU A 232 0.51 -0.13 -0.73
CA LEU A 232 -0.84 -0.52 -0.35
C LEU A 232 -1.03 -2.02 -0.50
N ASP A 233 -1.68 -2.66 0.50
CA ASP A 233 -2.39 -3.90 0.29
C ASP A 233 -3.84 -3.62 -0.07
N ILE A 234 -4.30 -4.30 -1.11
CA ILE A 234 -5.62 -4.15 -1.70
C ILE A 234 -6.41 -5.42 -1.47
N LYS A 235 -7.34 -5.33 -0.56
CA LYS A 235 -8.36 -6.34 -0.29
C LYS A 235 -9.67 -5.68 0.09
N ASP A 236 -10.74 -6.42 0.16
CA ASP A 236 -12.05 -5.89 0.49
C ASP A 236 -12.74 -6.70 1.58
N PHE A 237 -13.56 -6.04 2.37
CA PHE A 237 -14.24 -6.63 3.52
C PHE A 237 -15.69 -6.18 3.57
N LYS A 238 -16.61 -7.13 3.83
CA LYS A 238 -18.03 -6.88 4.02
C LYS A 238 -18.36 -6.88 5.50
N ARG A 239 -18.81 -5.74 6.05
CA ARG A 239 -19.21 -5.62 7.45
C ARG A 239 -20.41 -6.52 7.77
N ALA A 240 -21.41 -6.49 6.90
CA ALA A 240 -22.55 -7.41 7.00
C ALA A 240 -22.06 -8.83 6.72
N GLY A 241 -22.19 -9.72 7.71
CA GLY A 241 -21.70 -11.09 7.64
C GLY A 241 -20.22 -11.27 8.06
N TYR A 242 -19.46 -10.18 8.29
CA TYR A 242 -18.07 -10.27 8.74
C TYR A 242 -17.18 -11.10 7.81
N GLU A 243 -17.16 -10.75 6.52
CA GLU A 243 -16.57 -11.58 5.49
C GLU A 243 -15.52 -10.86 4.65
N TRP A 244 -14.39 -11.52 4.41
CA TRP A 244 -13.47 -11.12 3.35
C TRP A 244 -14.12 -11.35 1.99
N LYS A 245 -14.01 -10.35 1.13
CA LYS A 245 -14.56 -10.38 -0.24
C LYS A 245 -13.45 -10.14 -1.25
N ASN A 246 -13.71 -10.52 -2.50
CA ASN A 246 -12.85 -10.10 -3.58
C ASN A 246 -12.92 -8.57 -3.74
N VAL A 247 -11.90 -8.01 -4.30
CA VAL A 247 -11.78 -6.55 -4.55
C VAL A 247 -13.02 -6.05 -5.33
N LEU A 248 -13.62 -4.96 -4.90
CA LEU A 248 -14.88 -4.36 -5.35
C LEU A 248 -16.18 -5.06 -4.89
N ASP A 249 -16.12 -6.15 -4.15
CA ASP A 249 -17.30 -6.88 -3.69
C ASP A 249 -17.61 -6.62 -2.20
N GLY A 250 -16.78 -5.83 -1.50
CA GLY A 250 -16.91 -5.46 -0.09
C GLY A 250 -17.52 -4.08 0.14
N ASP A 251 -17.13 -3.48 1.28
CA ASP A 251 -17.62 -2.18 1.73
C ASP A 251 -16.55 -1.07 1.61
N VAL A 252 -15.43 -1.32 0.95
CA VAL A 252 -14.45 -0.27 0.66
C VAL A 252 -15.04 0.76 -0.30
N ASN A 253 -15.00 2.02 0.07
CA ASN A 253 -15.41 3.12 -0.81
C ASN A 253 -14.27 3.47 -1.78
N TRP A 254 -14.11 2.67 -2.83
CA TRP A 254 -13.02 2.79 -3.79
C TRP A 254 -12.93 4.17 -4.48
N PRO A 255 -14.04 4.84 -4.86
CA PRO A 255 -13.98 6.21 -5.37
C PRO A 255 -13.34 7.19 -4.38
N GLU A 256 -13.71 7.12 -3.09
CA GLU A 256 -13.11 7.99 -2.06
C GLU A 256 -11.68 7.57 -1.68
N VAL A 257 -11.36 6.27 -1.71
CA VAL A 257 -9.98 5.78 -1.54
C VAL A 257 -9.09 6.34 -2.65
N ARG A 258 -9.52 6.25 -3.91
CA ARG A 258 -8.79 6.80 -5.05
C ARG A 258 -8.56 8.30 -4.91
N LYS A 259 -9.61 9.05 -4.56
CA LYS A 259 -9.53 10.50 -4.34
C LYS A 259 -8.54 10.84 -3.23
N ALA A 260 -8.56 10.10 -2.12
CA ALA A 260 -7.62 10.31 -1.03
C ALA A 260 -6.16 10.01 -1.44
N LEU A 261 -5.93 8.98 -2.27
CA LEU A 261 -4.60 8.67 -2.83
C LEU A 261 -4.10 9.76 -3.78
N ASP A 262 -4.97 10.33 -4.61
CA ASP A 262 -4.65 11.49 -5.46
C ASP A 262 -4.30 12.72 -4.60
N GLU A 263 -5.08 13.02 -3.57
CA GLU A 263 -4.88 14.15 -2.66
C GLU A 263 -3.52 14.10 -1.95
N ILE A 264 -3.05 12.90 -1.56
CA ILE A 264 -1.73 12.75 -0.92
C ILE A 264 -0.58 12.62 -1.91
N GLY A 265 -0.87 12.54 -3.23
CA GLY A 265 0.12 12.33 -4.27
C GLY A 265 0.79 10.96 -4.19
N PHE A 266 0.01 9.90 -3.93
CA PHE A 266 0.55 8.53 -3.84
C PHE A 266 1.16 8.09 -5.17
N GLU A 267 2.36 7.52 -5.10
CA GLU A 267 3.02 6.80 -6.19
C GLU A 267 3.55 5.48 -5.64
N GLY A 268 3.26 4.35 -6.29
CA GLY A 268 3.73 3.06 -5.82
C GLY A 268 2.86 1.87 -6.22
N PHE A 269 3.14 0.75 -5.59
CA PHE A 269 2.41 -0.49 -5.83
C PHE A 269 1.14 -0.57 -4.98
N MET A 270 0.07 -1.00 -5.65
CA MET A 270 -1.19 -1.46 -5.08
C MET A 270 -1.19 -2.97 -5.20
N THR A 271 -0.77 -3.66 -4.15
CA THR A 271 -0.59 -5.11 -4.14
C THR A 271 -1.89 -5.80 -3.77
N ALA A 272 -2.40 -6.69 -4.62
CA ALA A 272 -3.53 -7.52 -4.26
C ALA A 272 -3.16 -8.50 -3.13
N GLU A 273 -4.01 -8.57 -2.10
CA GLU A 273 -3.91 -9.53 -1.00
C GLU A 273 -5.28 -10.18 -0.76
N VAL A 274 -5.63 -11.10 -1.62
CA VAL A 274 -6.85 -11.90 -1.57
C VAL A 274 -6.53 -13.38 -1.82
N GLY A 275 -7.53 -14.25 -1.88
CA GLY A 275 -7.31 -15.64 -2.26
C GLY A 275 -6.59 -15.76 -3.61
N GLY A 276 -5.70 -16.75 -3.73
CA GLY A 276 -5.07 -17.09 -5.01
C GLY A 276 -6.01 -17.87 -5.93
N GLY A 277 -5.64 -18.02 -7.20
CA GLY A 277 -6.45 -18.74 -8.17
C GLY A 277 -5.73 -19.06 -9.48
N ASP A 278 -6.50 -19.54 -10.45
CA ASP A 278 -6.02 -19.81 -11.80
C ASP A 278 -5.85 -18.52 -12.64
N GLU A 279 -5.45 -18.69 -13.90
CA GLU A 279 -5.22 -17.56 -14.80
C GLU A 279 -6.50 -16.72 -15.02
N ALA A 280 -7.68 -17.36 -15.08
CA ALA A 280 -8.94 -16.64 -15.29
C ALA A 280 -9.28 -15.75 -14.10
N TYR A 281 -9.13 -16.27 -12.87
CA TYR A 281 -9.28 -15.52 -11.64
C TYR A 281 -8.29 -14.35 -11.52
N LEU A 282 -7.01 -14.60 -11.83
CA LEU A 282 -5.97 -13.56 -11.75
C LEU A 282 -6.18 -12.44 -12.77
N ARG A 283 -6.69 -12.75 -13.97
CA ARG A 283 -7.08 -11.74 -14.96
C ARG A 283 -8.26 -10.89 -14.50
N ASP A 284 -9.29 -11.50 -13.91
CA ASP A 284 -10.42 -10.76 -13.32
C ASP A 284 -9.93 -9.84 -12.22
N LEU A 285 -9.07 -10.33 -11.32
CA LEU A 285 -8.49 -9.54 -10.23
C LEU A 285 -7.68 -8.34 -10.74
N ALA A 286 -6.83 -8.53 -11.74
CA ALA A 286 -6.09 -7.43 -12.36
C ALA A 286 -7.03 -6.39 -13.00
N GLY A 287 -8.11 -6.84 -13.67
CA GLY A 287 -9.14 -5.97 -14.21
C GLY A 287 -9.93 -5.20 -13.14
N ARG A 288 -10.10 -5.77 -11.94
CA ARG A 288 -10.70 -5.07 -10.79
C ARG A 288 -9.78 -3.96 -10.28
N LEU A 289 -8.46 -4.20 -10.20
CA LEU A 289 -7.48 -3.16 -9.88
C LEU A 289 -7.46 -2.06 -10.96
N ASP A 290 -7.56 -2.40 -12.24
CA ASP A 290 -7.65 -1.42 -13.32
C ASP A 290 -8.87 -0.49 -13.16
N LYS A 291 -10.03 -1.03 -12.74
CA LYS A 291 -11.23 -0.21 -12.44
C LYS A 291 -10.99 0.74 -11.28
N ILE A 292 -10.24 0.33 -10.24
CA ILE A 292 -9.89 1.22 -9.12
C ILE A 292 -8.96 2.34 -9.61
N ILE A 293 -7.98 2.02 -10.42
CA ILE A 293 -6.97 2.97 -10.92
C ILE A 293 -7.58 3.97 -11.91
N ALA A 294 -8.41 3.49 -12.83
CA ALA A 294 -9.02 4.32 -13.87
C ALA A 294 -10.18 5.19 -13.34
N GLY A 295 -11.03 4.63 -12.48
CA GLY A 295 -12.17 5.29 -11.85
C GLY A 295 -13.44 5.25 -12.58
#